data_2739209c668dc81a38a2b3c0f073490f
#
_entry.id   2739209c668dc81a38a2b3c0f073490f
#
_cell.length_a   1.000
_cell.length_b   1.000
_cell.length_c   1.000
_cell.angle_alpha   90.00
_cell.angle_beta   90.00
_cell.angle_gamma   90.00
#
_symmetry.space_group_name_H-M   'P 1'
#
loop_
_entity.id
_entity.type
_entity.pdbx_description
1 polymer ?
#
loop_
_entity_poly.entity_id
_entity_poly.type
_entity_poly.pdbx_seq_one_letter_code
_entity_poly.pdbx_strand_id
1 'polypeptide(L)'
;MLLNVSRRFYALPAVEYALKKNLRDILSTVLSAEEIGHVYSSYDIVGNIAIVRLTEVSRKYSQQVAEAIMSVHRTVKTVLAQAGPVHGDFRARRFEYLAGENKTATTHIESGCSFSVDVLKCYFSPRLSYERMCIASQVKDAEVVVNMFAGVGCFSLVIARHSCTSKVYSIDVNPVAIQFMQENIRVNGAYGKVIPILGDAKEAIETKLRHAADRVLMPLPEKALEYLPYALLALKPAGGWVHYYDFEHAEKVEDIVWKVKRKVAGKLAGYPVAFEFAFGRVVRHTGPHWYQVALDIAVKS
;
A
#
# COMPACT_ATOMS: atom_id res chain seq x y z
N MET A 1 15.13 -49.39 -52.80
CA MET A 1 14.53 -48.13 -53.27
C MET A 1 14.34 -47.27 -52.04
N LEU A 2 15.36 -46.47 -51.67
CA LEU A 2 15.38 -45.67 -50.44
C LEU A 2 14.92 -44.26 -50.80
N LEU A 3 13.81 -43.84 -50.29
CA LEU A 3 13.27 -42.48 -50.43
C LEU A 3 13.94 -41.54 -49.45
N ASN A 4 14.75 -40.63 -50.01
CA ASN A 4 15.42 -39.55 -49.27
C ASN A 4 14.42 -38.41 -49.05
N VAL A 5 13.93 -38.21 -47.82
CA VAL A 5 13.09 -37.08 -47.45
C VAL A 5 13.97 -35.99 -46.86
N SER A 6 14.34 -35.02 -47.67
CA SER A 6 15.05 -33.81 -47.23
C SER A 6 14.10 -32.92 -46.42
N ARG A 7 14.29 -32.83 -45.09
CA ARG A 7 13.64 -31.85 -44.22
C ARG A 7 14.22 -30.46 -44.50
N ARG A 8 13.44 -29.61 -45.17
CA ARG A 8 13.71 -28.17 -45.21
C ARG A 8 13.36 -27.56 -43.87
N PHE A 9 14.36 -27.15 -43.10
CA PHE A 9 14.17 -26.27 -41.94
C PHE A 9 13.89 -24.88 -42.47
N TYR A 10 12.64 -24.41 -42.29
CA TYR A 10 12.32 -23.02 -42.43
C TYR A 10 12.84 -22.31 -41.20
N ALA A 11 13.87 -21.48 -41.32
CA ALA A 11 14.32 -20.54 -40.31
C ALA A 11 13.20 -19.51 -40.10
N LEU A 12 12.57 -19.53 -38.94
CA LEU A 12 11.67 -18.47 -38.53
C LEU A 12 12.47 -17.17 -38.40
N PRO A 13 11.97 -16.02 -38.89
CA PRO A 13 12.67 -14.76 -38.74
C PRO A 13 12.87 -14.48 -37.25
N ALA A 14 14.10 -14.15 -36.87
CA ALA A 14 14.41 -13.68 -35.52
C ALA A 14 13.54 -12.46 -35.22
N VAL A 15 12.54 -12.61 -34.35
CA VAL A 15 11.81 -11.50 -33.81
C VAL A 15 12.79 -10.76 -32.91
N GLU A 16 13.32 -9.67 -33.38
CA GLU A 16 14.13 -8.74 -32.59
C GLU A 16 13.25 -8.19 -31.50
N TYR A 17 13.30 -8.79 -30.28
CA TYR A 17 12.70 -8.23 -29.10
C TYR A 17 13.46 -6.95 -28.82
N ALA A 18 12.91 -5.80 -29.22
CA ALA A 18 13.41 -4.51 -28.84
C ALA A 18 13.43 -4.48 -27.29
N LEU A 19 14.61 -4.52 -26.69
CA LEU A 19 14.82 -4.45 -25.26
C LEU A 19 14.09 -3.21 -24.76
N LYS A 20 13.13 -3.41 -23.85
CA LYS A 20 12.36 -2.32 -23.24
C LYS A 20 13.36 -1.41 -22.53
N LYS A 21 13.61 -0.22 -23.10
CA LYS A 21 14.51 0.77 -22.50
C LYS A 21 14.00 1.09 -21.08
N ASN A 22 14.89 0.96 -20.10
CA ASN A 22 14.59 1.38 -18.73
C ASN A 22 14.87 2.88 -18.55
N LEU A 23 14.53 3.44 -17.40
CA LEU A 23 14.71 4.87 -17.11
C LEU A 23 16.17 5.32 -17.31
N ARG A 24 17.14 4.52 -16.84
CA ARG A 24 18.58 4.85 -16.97
C ARG A 24 19.03 4.83 -18.42
N ASP A 25 18.55 3.89 -19.23
CA ASP A 25 18.90 3.82 -20.65
C ASP A 25 18.45 5.08 -21.39
N ILE A 26 17.30 5.65 -21.05
CA ILE A 26 16.82 6.89 -21.66
C ILE A 26 17.61 8.08 -21.12
N LEU A 27 17.83 8.16 -19.83
CA LEU A 27 18.60 9.26 -19.24
C LEU A 27 20.04 9.29 -19.74
N SER A 28 20.65 8.15 -20.06
CA SER A 28 22.02 8.10 -20.60
C SER A 28 22.18 8.74 -21.99
N THR A 29 21.08 9.06 -22.66
CA THR A 29 21.11 9.81 -23.92
C THR A 29 21.23 11.33 -23.74
N VAL A 30 20.94 11.83 -22.50
CA VAL A 30 20.87 13.27 -22.19
C VAL A 30 21.67 13.69 -20.96
N LEU A 31 22.07 12.75 -20.11
CA LEU A 31 22.82 12.97 -18.88
C LEU A 31 24.09 12.12 -18.85
N SER A 32 25.15 12.61 -18.23
CA SER A 32 26.38 11.85 -17.97
C SER A 32 26.16 10.75 -16.93
N ALA A 33 27.07 9.77 -16.87
CA ALA A 33 27.00 8.68 -15.89
C ALA A 33 27.04 9.17 -14.44
N GLU A 34 27.79 10.25 -14.16
CA GLU A 34 27.85 10.90 -12.85
C GLU A 34 26.49 11.49 -12.48
N GLU A 35 25.86 12.22 -13.38
CA GLU A 35 24.54 12.86 -13.16
C GLU A 35 23.43 11.82 -12.94
N ILE A 36 23.44 10.72 -13.70
CA ILE A 36 22.49 9.60 -13.51
C ILE A 36 22.68 8.94 -12.15
N GLY A 37 23.90 8.92 -11.61
CA GLY A 37 24.20 8.41 -10.28
C GLY A 37 23.41 9.10 -9.16
N HIS A 38 23.01 10.35 -9.36
CA HIS A 38 22.20 11.13 -8.42
C HIS A 38 20.69 10.98 -8.61
N VAL A 39 20.23 10.30 -9.66
CA VAL A 39 18.81 10.09 -9.93
C VAL A 39 18.35 8.76 -9.30
N TYR A 40 17.33 8.82 -8.42
CA TYR A 40 16.69 7.59 -7.94
C TYR A 40 15.99 6.87 -9.08
N SER A 41 16.32 5.60 -9.25
CA SER A 41 15.68 4.74 -10.26
C SER A 41 14.30 4.23 -9.84
N SER A 42 13.92 4.41 -8.56
CA SER A 42 12.65 3.94 -8.01
C SER A 42 11.63 5.09 -7.92
N TYR A 43 10.46 4.88 -8.50
CA TYR A 43 9.30 5.76 -8.42
C TYR A 43 8.02 4.93 -8.28
N ASP A 44 6.96 5.55 -7.82
CA ASP A 44 5.65 4.91 -7.70
C ASP A 44 4.77 5.32 -8.88
N ILE A 45 4.00 4.38 -9.43
CA ILE A 45 2.95 4.67 -10.42
C ILE A 45 1.60 4.37 -9.78
N VAL A 46 0.77 5.40 -9.68
CA VAL A 46 -0.62 5.32 -9.23
C VAL A 46 -1.52 5.68 -10.40
N GLY A 47 -2.19 4.69 -10.96
CA GLY A 47 -2.97 4.88 -12.20
C GLY A 47 -2.09 5.43 -13.32
N ASN A 48 -2.37 6.66 -13.75
CA ASN A 48 -1.60 7.37 -14.77
C ASN A 48 -0.69 8.47 -14.21
N ILE A 49 -0.45 8.49 -12.89
CA ILE A 49 0.44 9.43 -12.21
C ILE A 49 1.70 8.73 -11.75
N ALA A 50 2.87 9.21 -12.16
CA ALA A 50 4.16 8.81 -11.62
C ALA A 50 4.59 9.77 -10.50
N ILE A 51 5.06 9.22 -9.38
CA ILE A 51 5.53 9.97 -8.22
C ILE A 51 7.00 9.64 -7.99
N VAL A 52 7.87 10.63 -8.16
CA VAL A 52 9.32 10.49 -8.01
C VAL A 52 9.82 11.18 -6.75
N ARG A 53 10.99 10.74 -6.29
CA ARG A 53 11.79 11.47 -5.30
C ARG A 53 13.01 12.06 -6.01
N LEU A 54 13.28 13.31 -5.76
CA LEU A 54 14.45 14.00 -6.27
C LEU A 54 15.37 14.36 -5.11
N THR A 55 16.68 14.16 -5.29
CA THR A 55 17.71 14.74 -4.43
C THR A 55 17.89 16.22 -4.80
N GLU A 56 18.56 17.01 -3.96
CA GLU A 56 18.91 18.40 -4.33
C GLU A 56 19.69 18.45 -5.64
N VAL A 57 20.65 17.53 -5.82
CA VAL A 57 21.48 17.46 -7.03
C VAL A 57 20.64 17.08 -8.25
N SER A 58 19.70 16.15 -8.13
CA SER A 58 18.87 15.69 -9.27
C SER A 58 17.71 16.63 -9.62
N ARG A 59 17.40 17.65 -8.79
CA ARG A 59 16.34 18.62 -9.08
C ARG A 59 16.59 19.42 -10.36
N LYS A 60 17.84 19.72 -10.69
CA LYS A 60 18.19 20.41 -11.94
C LYS A 60 17.86 19.58 -13.20
N TYR A 61 17.68 18.28 -13.05
CA TYR A 61 17.30 17.35 -14.14
C TYR A 61 15.85 16.90 -14.07
N SER A 62 15.02 17.56 -13.28
CA SER A 62 13.63 17.15 -13.01
C SER A 62 12.80 16.98 -14.28
N GLN A 63 12.99 17.87 -15.26
CA GLN A 63 12.29 17.83 -16.55
C GLN A 63 12.71 16.60 -17.36
N GLN A 64 14.02 16.34 -17.48
CA GLN A 64 14.56 15.19 -18.21
C GLN A 64 14.12 13.87 -17.57
N VAL A 65 14.10 13.79 -16.23
CA VAL A 65 13.61 12.63 -15.49
C VAL A 65 12.13 12.39 -15.76
N ALA A 66 11.31 13.44 -15.75
CA ALA A 66 9.88 13.34 -16.01
C ALA A 66 9.59 12.88 -17.45
N GLU A 67 10.24 13.46 -18.43
CA GLU A 67 10.10 13.08 -19.86
C GLU A 67 10.55 11.63 -20.10
N ALA A 68 11.67 11.21 -19.48
CA ALA A 68 12.15 9.85 -19.57
C ALA A 68 11.13 8.84 -18.96
N ILE A 69 10.51 9.16 -17.82
CA ILE A 69 9.48 8.31 -17.21
C ILE A 69 8.26 8.19 -18.13
N MET A 70 7.77 9.30 -18.69
CA MET A 70 6.64 9.29 -19.63
C MET A 70 6.97 8.53 -20.91
N SER A 71 8.22 8.53 -21.35
CA SER A 71 8.68 7.76 -22.51
C SER A 71 8.71 6.25 -22.21
N VAL A 72 9.16 5.84 -21.01
CA VAL A 72 9.16 4.43 -20.57
C VAL A 72 7.74 3.91 -20.37
N HIS A 73 6.87 4.74 -19.75
CA HIS A 73 5.52 4.36 -19.39
C HIS A 73 4.48 5.21 -20.13
N ARG A 74 4.08 4.77 -21.30
CA ARG A 74 3.11 5.49 -22.17
C ARG A 74 1.74 5.74 -21.51
N THR A 75 1.39 4.98 -20.48
CA THR A 75 0.18 5.16 -19.69
C THR A 75 0.28 6.30 -18.68
N VAL A 76 1.49 6.73 -18.31
CA VAL A 76 1.72 7.87 -17.42
C VAL A 76 1.40 9.15 -18.18
N LYS A 77 0.54 9.97 -17.56
CA LYS A 77 0.08 11.27 -18.09
C LYS A 77 0.52 12.44 -17.23
N THR A 78 0.93 12.17 -15.99
CA THR A 78 1.36 13.17 -15.01
C THR A 78 2.61 12.68 -14.29
N VAL A 79 3.60 13.54 -14.10
CA VAL A 79 4.75 13.26 -13.24
C VAL A 79 4.83 14.30 -12.15
N LEU A 80 4.85 13.83 -10.91
CA LEU A 80 4.94 14.65 -9.69
C LEU A 80 6.21 14.30 -8.94
N ALA A 81 6.90 15.30 -8.39
CA ALA A 81 7.97 15.09 -7.43
C ALA A 81 7.42 15.22 -6.00
N GLN A 82 7.80 14.30 -5.11
CA GLN A 82 7.49 14.43 -3.70
C GLN A 82 8.31 15.56 -3.10
N ALA A 83 7.64 16.60 -2.57
CA ALA A 83 8.25 17.82 -2.03
C ALA A 83 8.42 17.80 -0.51
N GLY A 84 8.27 16.66 0.14
CA GLY A 84 8.43 16.53 1.60
C GLY A 84 7.84 15.24 2.17
N PRO A 85 7.98 15.04 3.48
CA PRO A 85 7.35 13.91 4.16
C PRO A 85 5.83 14.07 4.17
N VAL A 86 5.16 13.01 4.59
CA VAL A 86 3.70 13.01 4.84
C VAL A 86 3.42 13.85 6.09
N HIS A 87 2.37 14.67 6.06
CA HIS A 87 2.02 15.60 7.14
C HIS A 87 0.58 15.43 7.63
N GLY A 88 0.40 15.66 8.93
CA GLY A 88 -0.90 15.73 9.60
C GLY A 88 -1.68 14.42 9.64
N ASP A 89 -2.85 14.46 10.26
CA ASP A 89 -3.72 13.29 10.45
C ASP A 89 -4.25 12.71 9.14
N PHE A 90 -4.39 13.53 8.10
CA PHE A 90 -4.83 13.09 6.78
C PHE A 90 -3.70 12.51 5.92
N ARG A 91 -2.45 12.50 6.43
CA ARG A 91 -1.27 12.02 5.71
C ARG A 91 -1.13 12.64 4.32
N ALA A 92 -1.49 13.92 4.20
CA ALA A 92 -1.36 14.68 2.96
C ALA A 92 0.12 14.78 2.54
N ARG A 93 0.36 14.69 1.25
CA ARG A 93 1.69 14.86 0.67
C ARG A 93 1.76 16.18 -0.06
N ARG A 94 2.92 16.80 -0.04
CA ARG A 94 3.22 17.93 -0.93
C ARG A 94 3.89 17.39 -2.18
N PHE A 95 3.41 17.85 -3.32
CA PHE A 95 3.97 17.51 -4.61
C PHE A 95 4.34 18.78 -5.37
N GLU A 96 5.38 18.65 -6.16
CA GLU A 96 5.77 19.59 -7.20
C GLU A 96 5.39 18.96 -8.55
N TYR A 97 4.69 19.70 -9.39
CA TYR A 97 4.37 19.26 -10.74
C TYR A 97 5.61 19.36 -11.62
N LEU A 98 5.94 18.29 -12.36
CA LEU A 98 7.09 18.25 -13.23
C LEU A 98 6.71 18.26 -14.71
N ALA A 99 5.79 17.39 -15.14
CA ALA A 99 5.42 17.27 -16.54
C ALA A 99 4.05 16.61 -16.76
N GLY A 100 3.49 16.79 -17.96
CA GLY A 100 2.28 16.16 -18.44
C GLY A 100 1.01 16.95 -18.08
N GLU A 101 -0.07 16.25 -17.71
CA GLU A 101 -1.32 16.85 -17.25
C GLU A 101 -1.20 17.32 -15.80
N ASN A 102 -1.64 18.53 -15.48
CA ASN A 102 -1.63 19.01 -14.09
C ASN A 102 -2.83 18.43 -13.31
N LYS A 103 -2.76 17.14 -12.98
CA LYS A 103 -3.79 16.40 -12.27
C LYS A 103 -3.21 15.61 -11.11
N THR A 104 -3.97 15.53 -10.01
CA THR A 104 -3.64 14.74 -8.81
C THR A 104 -4.61 13.59 -8.57
N ALA A 105 -5.75 13.60 -9.25
CA ALA A 105 -6.74 12.53 -9.19
C ALA A 105 -6.55 11.53 -10.33
N THR A 106 -6.66 10.24 -10.01
CA THR A 106 -6.49 9.14 -10.96
C THR A 106 -7.27 7.91 -10.50
N THR A 107 -7.36 6.91 -11.39
CA THR A 107 -7.86 5.57 -11.05
C THR A 107 -6.72 4.57 -11.13
N HIS A 108 -6.47 3.85 -10.05
CA HIS A 108 -5.48 2.77 -9.97
C HIS A 108 -6.19 1.42 -9.94
N ILE A 109 -5.64 0.44 -10.66
CA ILE A 109 -6.18 -0.92 -10.70
C ILE A 109 -5.15 -1.86 -10.08
N GLU A 110 -5.58 -2.58 -9.04
CA GLU A 110 -4.76 -3.65 -8.43
C GLU A 110 -5.67 -4.78 -7.92
N SER A 111 -5.19 -6.01 -7.95
CA SER A 111 -5.91 -7.19 -7.42
C SER A 111 -7.37 -7.26 -7.91
N GLY A 112 -7.64 -6.86 -9.16
CA GLY A 112 -8.97 -6.83 -9.74
C GLY A 112 -9.92 -5.76 -9.18
N CYS A 113 -9.45 -4.89 -8.28
CA CYS A 113 -10.19 -3.74 -7.76
C CYS A 113 -9.76 -2.45 -8.45
N SER A 114 -10.71 -1.52 -8.60
CA SER A 114 -10.50 -0.19 -9.15
C SER A 114 -10.57 0.84 -8.02
N PHE A 115 -9.55 1.70 -7.91
CA PHE A 115 -9.42 2.70 -6.85
C PHE A 115 -9.29 4.10 -7.44
N SER A 116 -10.34 4.89 -7.37
CA SER A 116 -10.27 6.34 -7.58
C SER A 116 -9.59 6.98 -6.37
N VAL A 117 -8.63 7.86 -6.60
CA VAL A 117 -7.85 8.52 -5.55
C VAL A 117 -7.30 9.84 -6.04
N ASP A 118 -7.27 10.85 -5.17
CA ASP A 118 -6.47 12.06 -5.33
C ASP A 118 -5.21 11.91 -4.46
N VAL A 119 -4.05 11.74 -5.11
CA VAL A 119 -2.78 11.46 -4.41
C VAL A 119 -2.29 12.62 -3.55
N LEU A 120 -2.79 13.85 -3.80
CA LEU A 120 -2.51 15.04 -2.99
C LEU A 120 -3.32 15.04 -1.69
N LYS A 121 -4.58 14.57 -1.74
CA LYS A 121 -5.55 14.67 -0.64
C LYS A 121 -5.65 13.40 0.19
N CYS A 122 -5.29 12.25 -0.38
CA CYS A 122 -5.44 10.94 0.25
C CYS A 122 -4.13 10.17 0.17
N TYR A 123 -3.79 9.47 1.25
CA TYR A 123 -2.66 8.54 1.22
C TYR A 123 -2.99 7.33 0.34
N PHE A 124 -2.10 7.03 -0.59
CA PHE A 124 -2.13 5.80 -1.37
C PHE A 124 -0.71 5.30 -1.61
N SER A 125 -0.50 3.98 -1.53
CA SER A 125 0.78 3.35 -1.86
C SER A 125 0.56 2.06 -2.63
N PRO A 126 0.98 1.97 -3.90
CA PRO A 126 0.88 0.75 -4.70
C PRO A 126 1.81 -0.37 -4.17
N ARG A 127 2.84 0.00 -3.39
CA ARG A 127 3.79 -0.97 -2.79
C ARG A 127 3.15 -1.86 -1.71
N LEU A 128 1.93 -1.59 -1.29
CA LEU A 128 1.19 -2.40 -0.33
C LEU A 128 0.22 -3.40 -0.99
N SER A 129 0.24 -3.53 -2.31
CA SER A 129 -0.69 -4.42 -3.04
C SER A 129 -0.55 -5.87 -2.60
N TYR A 130 0.70 -6.38 -2.48
CA TYR A 130 0.96 -7.73 -1.99
C TYR A 130 0.44 -7.93 -0.56
N GLU A 131 0.69 -6.96 0.33
CA GLU A 131 0.25 -7.01 1.73
C GLU A 131 -1.29 -7.06 1.84
N ARG A 132 -2.01 -6.29 1.01
CA ARG A 132 -3.47 -6.34 0.96
C ARG A 132 -4.01 -7.72 0.59
N MET A 133 -3.37 -8.38 -0.38
CA MET A 133 -3.72 -9.74 -0.76
C MET A 133 -3.38 -10.76 0.33
N CYS A 134 -2.24 -10.61 1.01
CA CYS A 134 -1.88 -11.46 2.16
C CYS A 134 -2.95 -11.39 3.26
N ILE A 135 -3.45 -10.21 3.58
CA ILE A 135 -4.53 -10.07 4.56
C ILE A 135 -5.83 -10.65 4.04
N ALA A 136 -6.21 -10.36 2.79
CA ALA A 136 -7.44 -10.90 2.21
C ALA A 136 -7.48 -12.44 2.22
N SER A 137 -6.34 -13.09 1.97
CA SER A 137 -6.24 -14.56 1.98
C SER A 137 -6.37 -15.19 3.38
N GLN A 138 -6.20 -14.41 4.44
CA GLN A 138 -6.32 -14.86 5.83
C GLN A 138 -7.74 -14.69 6.39
N VAL A 139 -8.60 -13.89 5.73
CA VAL A 139 -9.97 -13.65 6.18
C VAL A 139 -10.81 -14.88 5.91
N LYS A 140 -11.43 -15.42 6.97
CA LYS A 140 -12.29 -16.60 6.90
C LYS A 140 -13.71 -16.22 6.53
N ASP A 141 -14.51 -17.25 6.21
CA ASP A 141 -15.92 -17.09 5.85
C ASP A 141 -16.71 -16.45 6.99
N ALA A 142 -17.57 -15.52 6.63
CA ALA A 142 -18.47 -14.79 7.50
C ALA A 142 -17.77 -13.93 8.58
N GLU A 143 -16.42 -13.76 8.58
CA GLU A 143 -15.75 -12.83 9.50
C GLU A 143 -16.25 -11.39 9.31
N VAL A 144 -16.37 -10.68 10.42
CA VAL A 144 -16.54 -9.23 10.46
C VAL A 144 -15.17 -8.60 10.67
N VAL A 145 -14.80 -7.71 9.75
CA VAL A 145 -13.50 -7.03 9.77
C VAL A 145 -13.70 -5.54 10.12
N VAL A 146 -12.85 -5.01 10.99
CA VAL A 146 -12.76 -3.58 11.25
C VAL A 146 -11.42 -3.06 10.74
N ASN A 147 -11.44 -2.17 9.76
CA ASN A 147 -10.25 -1.45 9.27
C ASN A 147 -10.23 -0.05 9.88
N MET A 148 -9.35 0.17 10.84
CA MET A 148 -9.30 1.38 11.65
C MET A 148 -8.81 2.62 10.90
N PHE A 149 -8.06 2.45 9.79
CA PHE A 149 -7.43 3.53 9.02
C PHE A 149 -7.51 3.19 7.53
N ALA A 150 -8.72 3.31 6.99
CA ALA A 150 -9.04 2.65 5.72
C ALA A 150 -8.60 3.44 4.48
N GLY A 151 -8.34 4.76 4.60
CA GLY A 151 -8.04 5.61 3.45
C GLY A 151 -9.17 5.57 2.43
N VAL A 152 -8.84 5.37 1.16
CA VAL A 152 -9.82 5.23 0.07
C VAL A 152 -10.40 3.81 -0.04
N GLY A 153 -10.21 2.97 1.00
CA GLY A 153 -10.80 1.63 1.10
C GLY A 153 -9.94 0.49 0.54
N CYS A 154 -8.62 0.68 0.38
CA CYS A 154 -7.78 -0.30 -0.34
C CYS A 154 -7.79 -1.70 0.27
N PHE A 155 -7.49 -1.87 1.57
CA PHE A 155 -7.58 -3.17 2.23
C PHE A 155 -9.01 -3.70 2.21
N SER A 156 -9.98 -2.86 2.53
CA SER A 156 -11.38 -3.23 2.67
C SER A 156 -11.98 -3.80 1.39
N LEU A 157 -11.70 -3.19 0.25
CA LEU A 157 -12.22 -3.63 -1.05
C LEU A 157 -11.51 -4.88 -1.55
N VAL A 158 -10.19 -5.01 -1.33
CA VAL A 158 -9.47 -6.24 -1.67
C VAL A 158 -9.99 -7.41 -0.83
N ILE A 159 -10.24 -7.22 0.47
CA ILE A 159 -10.87 -8.23 1.34
C ILE A 159 -12.27 -8.58 0.83
N ALA A 160 -13.12 -7.58 0.57
CA ALA A 160 -14.50 -7.82 0.11
C ALA A 160 -14.57 -8.59 -1.21
N ARG A 161 -13.57 -8.43 -2.08
CA ARG A 161 -13.48 -9.11 -3.38
C ARG A 161 -12.92 -10.52 -3.27
N HIS A 162 -11.91 -10.75 -2.43
CA HIS A 162 -11.11 -11.98 -2.40
C HIS A 162 -11.41 -12.90 -1.21
N SER A 163 -12.40 -12.54 -0.39
CA SER A 163 -12.85 -13.39 0.74
C SER A 163 -14.36 -13.42 0.85
N CYS A 164 -14.86 -14.41 1.59
CA CYS A 164 -16.28 -14.54 1.93
C CYS A 164 -16.62 -13.80 3.23
N THR A 165 -15.97 -12.63 3.47
CA THR A 165 -16.26 -11.79 4.64
C THR A 165 -17.73 -11.39 4.71
N SER A 166 -18.27 -11.29 5.93
CA SER A 166 -19.63 -10.79 6.15
C SER A 166 -19.69 -9.27 5.94
N LYS A 167 -18.83 -8.54 6.65
CA LYS A 167 -18.75 -7.07 6.58
C LYS A 167 -17.33 -6.58 6.85
N VAL A 168 -16.98 -5.45 6.23
CA VAL A 168 -15.74 -4.70 6.51
C VAL A 168 -16.13 -3.27 6.88
N TYR A 169 -16.11 -2.96 8.17
CA TYR A 169 -16.26 -1.60 8.66
C TYR A 169 -14.95 -0.84 8.41
N SER A 170 -15.04 0.28 7.72
CA SER A 170 -13.88 0.99 7.15
C SER A 170 -13.87 2.43 7.63
N ILE A 171 -13.04 2.70 8.63
CA ILE A 171 -13.02 3.98 9.34
C ILE A 171 -11.90 4.85 8.77
N ASP A 172 -12.16 6.12 8.54
CA ASP A 172 -11.13 7.12 8.24
C ASP A 172 -11.58 8.50 8.70
N VAL A 173 -10.63 9.30 9.20
CA VAL A 173 -10.90 10.68 9.64
C VAL A 173 -10.95 11.68 8.48
N ASN A 174 -10.39 11.32 7.32
CA ASN A 174 -10.32 12.19 6.16
C ASN A 174 -11.63 12.13 5.34
N PRO A 175 -12.44 13.21 5.33
CA PRO A 175 -13.71 13.20 4.60
C PRO A 175 -13.53 13.01 3.10
N VAL A 176 -12.40 13.47 2.53
CA VAL A 176 -12.10 13.26 1.10
C VAL A 176 -11.80 11.79 0.81
N ALA A 177 -11.09 11.11 1.72
CA ALA A 177 -10.84 9.67 1.58
C ALA A 177 -12.15 8.87 1.64
N ILE A 178 -13.08 9.24 2.53
CA ILE A 178 -14.40 8.62 2.62
C ILE A 178 -15.23 8.84 1.34
N GLN A 179 -15.18 10.03 0.74
CA GLN A 179 -15.85 10.28 -0.55
C GLN A 179 -15.31 9.35 -1.65
N PHE A 180 -13.99 9.26 -1.78
CA PHE A 180 -13.36 8.29 -2.70
C PHE A 180 -13.70 6.85 -2.35
N MET A 181 -13.73 6.48 -1.07
CA MET A 181 -14.10 5.13 -0.64
C MET A 181 -15.53 4.78 -1.05
N GLN A 182 -16.49 5.69 -0.90
CA GLN A 182 -17.87 5.48 -1.33
C GLN A 182 -17.97 5.25 -2.85
N GLU A 183 -17.24 6.05 -3.64
CA GLU A 183 -17.15 5.84 -5.08
C GLU A 183 -16.49 4.49 -5.41
N ASN A 184 -15.42 4.14 -4.73
CA ASN A 184 -14.71 2.87 -4.92
C ASN A 184 -15.60 1.67 -4.55
N ILE A 185 -16.41 1.77 -3.49
CA ILE A 185 -17.42 0.75 -3.13
C ILE A 185 -18.40 0.57 -4.30
N ARG A 186 -18.88 1.67 -4.88
CA ARG A 186 -19.82 1.64 -6.01
C ARG A 186 -19.21 0.95 -7.23
N VAL A 187 -18.02 1.38 -7.64
CA VAL A 187 -17.35 0.88 -8.86
C VAL A 187 -16.98 -0.61 -8.72
N ASN A 188 -16.65 -1.07 -7.52
CA ASN A 188 -16.27 -2.47 -7.27
C ASN A 188 -17.47 -3.37 -6.87
N GLY A 189 -18.69 -2.84 -6.83
CA GLY A 189 -19.87 -3.62 -6.45
C GLY A 189 -19.85 -4.14 -5.01
N ALA A 190 -19.18 -3.41 -4.09
CA ALA A 190 -18.97 -3.85 -2.71
C ALA A 190 -20.03 -3.30 -1.72
N TYR A 191 -21.20 -2.89 -2.23
CA TYR A 191 -22.32 -2.43 -1.41
C TYR A 191 -22.74 -3.50 -0.40
N GLY A 192 -23.03 -3.06 0.83
CA GLY A 192 -23.46 -3.93 1.92
C GLY A 192 -22.33 -4.77 2.54
N LYS A 193 -21.21 -4.96 1.84
CA LYS A 193 -20.00 -5.59 2.40
C LYS A 193 -19.05 -4.58 3.04
N VAL A 194 -18.69 -3.51 2.33
CA VAL A 194 -17.80 -2.46 2.86
C VAL A 194 -18.66 -1.31 3.36
N ILE A 195 -18.52 -0.98 4.62
CA ILE A 195 -19.30 0.05 5.31
C ILE A 195 -18.36 1.21 5.69
N PRO A 196 -18.38 2.33 4.98
CA PRO A 196 -17.53 3.47 5.28
C PRO A 196 -18.03 4.22 6.52
N ILE A 197 -17.11 4.64 7.40
CA ILE A 197 -17.38 5.41 8.60
C ILE A 197 -16.43 6.61 8.63
N LEU A 198 -16.98 7.81 8.54
CA LEU A 198 -16.22 9.05 8.76
C LEU A 198 -16.08 9.30 10.25
N GLY A 199 -14.85 9.42 10.73
CA GLY A 199 -14.56 9.75 12.14
C GLY A 199 -13.28 9.12 12.64
N ASP A 200 -12.97 9.39 13.90
CA ASP A 200 -11.86 8.77 14.60
C ASP A 200 -12.18 7.32 14.94
N ALA A 201 -11.20 6.42 14.75
CA ALA A 201 -11.37 4.99 15.00
C ALA A 201 -11.67 4.69 16.48
N LYS A 202 -11.11 5.45 17.41
CA LYS A 202 -11.42 5.31 18.85
C LYS A 202 -12.90 5.54 19.09
N GLU A 203 -13.43 6.70 18.65
CA GLU A 203 -14.83 7.06 18.85
C GLU A 203 -15.78 6.07 18.16
N ALA A 204 -15.48 5.70 16.91
CA ALA A 204 -16.29 4.75 16.16
C ALA A 204 -16.35 3.37 16.85
N ILE A 205 -15.24 2.91 17.44
CA ILE A 205 -15.19 1.64 18.14
C ILE A 205 -15.92 1.73 19.48
N GLU A 206 -15.67 2.77 20.28
CA GLU A 206 -16.31 2.94 21.59
C GLU A 206 -17.84 3.03 21.49
N THR A 207 -18.36 3.66 20.43
CA THR A 207 -19.79 3.94 20.29
C THR A 207 -20.56 2.93 19.44
N LYS A 208 -19.94 2.31 18.42
CA LYS A 208 -20.65 1.53 17.40
C LYS A 208 -20.09 0.13 17.13
N LEU A 209 -18.78 -0.09 17.36
CA LEU A 209 -18.10 -1.29 16.93
C LEU A 209 -17.45 -2.07 18.08
N ARG A 210 -17.86 -1.79 19.32
CA ARG A 210 -17.42 -2.54 20.48
C ARG A 210 -17.85 -3.99 20.36
N HIS A 211 -16.87 -4.92 20.48
CA HIS A 211 -17.09 -6.37 20.40
C HIS A 211 -17.74 -6.85 19.09
N ALA A 212 -17.51 -6.11 17.99
CA ALA A 212 -18.10 -6.41 16.69
C ALA A 212 -17.22 -7.28 15.78
N ALA A 213 -15.90 -7.22 15.95
CA ALA A 213 -14.94 -7.74 14.99
C ALA A 213 -14.41 -9.14 15.32
N ASP A 214 -14.24 -9.96 14.29
CA ASP A 214 -13.42 -11.17 14.32
C ASP A 214 -11.95 -10.81 13.98
N ARG A 215 -11.76 -9.70 13.25
CA ARG A 215 -10.45 -9.26 12.75
C ARG A 215 -10.37 -7.73 12.71
N VAL A 216 -9.25 -7.19 13.19
CA VAL A 216 -8.98 -5.74 13.18
C VAL A 216 -7.71 -5.46 12.41
N LEU A 217 -7.75 -4.48 11.50
CA LEU A 217 -6.61 -3.99 10.74
C LEU A 217 -6.21 -2.60 11.24
N MET A 218 -4.90 -2.41 11.47
CA MET A 218 -4.32 -1.16 11.95
C MET A 218 -3.26 -0.64 10.96
N PRO A 219 -3.58 -0.33 9.69
CA PRO A 219 -2.61 0.00 8.65
C PRO A 219 -2.07 1.44 8.74
N LEU A 220 -1.99 2.00 9.94
CA LEU A 220 -1.39 3.30 10.24
C LEU A 220 -0.29 3.14 11.28
N PRO A 221 0.96 2.82 10.86
CA PRO A 221 2.05 2.49 11.76
C PRO A 221 2.33 3.54 12.84
N GLU A 222 2.20 4.81 12.52
CA GLU A 222 2.53 5.92 13.43
C GLU A 222 1.57 6.01 14.63
N LYS A 223 0.33 5.54 14.48
CA LYS A 223 -0.69 5.55 15.55
C LYS A 223 -1.02 4.15 16.09
N ALA A 224 -0.46 3.09 15.49
CA ALA A 224 -0.88 1.73 15.81
C ALA A 224 -0.70 1.36 17.28
N LEU A 225 0.42 1.72 17.91
CA LEU A 225 0.67 1.41 19.32
C LEU A 225 -0.29 2.17 20.27
N GLU A 226 -0.63 3.40 19.94
CA GLU A 226 -1.60 4.22 20.68
C GLU A 226 -3.01 3.63 20.58
N TYR A 227 -3.39 3.20 19.37
CA TYR A 227 -4.74 2.71 19.08
C TYR A 227 -4.93 1.20 19.35
N LEU A 228 -3.88 0.48 19.77
CA LEU A 228 -3.97 -0.95 20.07
C LEU A 228 -5.04 -1.31 21.11
N PRO A 229 -5.29 -0.54 22.19
CA PRO A 229 -6.38 -0.81 23.13
C PRO A 229 -7.77 -0.82 22.47
N TYR A 230 -7.98 0.06 21.50
CA TYR A 230 -9.26 0.13 20.78
C TYR A 230 -9.41 -1.04 19.80
N ALA A 231 -8.30 -1.53 19.22
CA ALA A 231 -8.34 -2.75 18.44
C ALA A 231 -8.78 -3.95 19.28
N LEU A 232 -8.27 -4.07 20.54
CA LEU A 232 -8.73 -5.09 21.48
C LEU A 232 -10.21 -4.93 21.84
N LEU A 233 -10.67 -3.67 22.06
CA LEU A 233 -12.05 -3.37 22.37
C LEU A 233 -13.02 -3.71 21.24
N ALA A 234 -12.56 -3.60 19.98
CA ALA A 234 -13.36 -3.94 18.81
C ALA A 234 -13.54 -5.46 18.64
N LEU A 235 -12.60 -6.27 19.14
CA LEU A 235 -12.69 -7.74 19.03
C LEU A 235 -13.88 -8.28 19.82
N LYS A 236 -14.50 -9.33 19.29
CA LYS A 236 -15.51 -10.12 19.98
C LYS A 236 -14.96 -10.72 21.28
N PRO A 237 -15.82 -11.01 22.27
CA PRO A 237 -15.38 -11.62 23.55
C PRO A 237 -14.64 -12.94 23.36
N ALA A 238 -14.93 -13.70 22.30
CA ALA A 238 -14.23 -14.95 21.97
C ALA A 238 -12.79 -14.75 21.48
N GLY A 239 -12.33 -13.49 21.37
CA GLY A 239 -11.05 -13.15 20.79
C GLY A 239 -11.12 -12.93 19.26
N GLY A 240 -9.96 -12.95 18.60
CA GLY A 240 -9.87 -12.73 17.16
C GLY A 240 -8.45 -12.36 16.74
N TRP A 241 -8.35 -11.67 15.62
CA TRP A 241 -7.07 -11.32 15.00
C TRP A 241 -6.85 -9.81 14.98
N VAL A 242 -5.64 -9.37 15.31
CA VAL A 242 -5.17 -7.99 15.11
C VAL A 242 -4.00 -8.01 14.14
N HIS A 243 -4.13 -7.30 13.02
CA HIS A 243 -3.06 -7.04 12.07
C HIS A 243 -2.46 -5.67 12.39
N TYR A 244 -1.37 -5.71 13.12
CA TYR A 244 -0.66 -4.54 13.62
C TYR A 244 0.47 -4.16 12.69
N TYR A 245 0.62 -2.87 12.39
CA TYR A 245 1.71 -2.34 11.56
C TYR A 245 2.52 -1.32 12.33
N ASP A 246 3.84 -1.34 12.14
CA ASP A 246 4.76 -0.39 12.77
C ASP A 246 5.82 0.10 11.79
N PHE A 247 6.36 1.28 12.05
CA PHE A 247 7.65 1.71 11.51
C PHE A 247 8.69 1.61 12.61
N GLU A 248 9.77 0.89 12.35
CA GLU A 248 10.84 0.72 13.33
C GLU A 248 12.20 0.84 12.64
N HIS A 249 13.16 1.39 13.38
CA HIS A 249 14.56 1.46 12.98
C HIS A 249 15.30 0.25 13.54
N ALA A 250 16.17 -0.36 12.74
CA ALA A 250 17.06 -1.43 13.21
C ALA A 250 18.38 -1.42 12.45
N GLU A 251 19.47 -1.66 13.18
CA GLU A 251 20.77 -1.91 12.57
C GLU A 251 20.78 -3.30 11.89
N LYS A 252 21.78 -3.52 11.01
CA LYS A 252 21.85 -4.73 10.16
C LYS A 252 21.83 -6.05 10.94
N VAL A 253 22.28 -6.05 12.20
CA VAL A 253 22.37 -7.25 13.05
C VAL A 253 21.17 -7.43 13.97
N GLU A 254 20.24 -6.47 14.01
CA GLU A 254 19.06 -6.55 14.87
C GLU A 254 17.90 -7.29 14.17
N ASP A 255 17.24 -8.19 14.88
CA ASP A 255 15.96 -8.75 14.43
C ASP A 255 14.84 -7.73 14.65
N ILE A 256 14.50 -7.03 13.57
CA ILE A 256 13.50 -5.97 13.57
C ILE A 256 12.10 -6.48 13.96
N VAL A 257 11.74 -7.71 13.55
CA VAL A 257 10.44 -8.31 13.87
C VAL A 257 10.36 -8.60 15.37
N TRP A 258 11.44 -9.15 15.94
CA TRP A 258 11.53 -9.39 17.38
C TRP A 258 11.45 -8.09 18.18
N LYS A 259 12.11 -7.03 17.72
CA LYS A 259 12.09 -5.70 18.36
C LYS A 259 10.65 -5.16 18.44
N VAL A 260 9.89 -5.23 17.33
CA VAL A 260 8.49 -4.81 17.31
C VAL A 260 7.62 -5.73 18.18
N LYS A 261 7.82 -7.06 18.13
CA LYS A 261 7.11 -8.00 19.02
C LYS A 261 7.29 -7.65 20.49
N ARG A 262 8.51 -7.35 20.92
CA ARG A 262 8.80 -6.97 22.31
C ARG A 262 8.09 -5.66 22.71
N LYS A 263 8.10 -4.65 21.83
CA LYS A 263 7.41 -3.37 22.02
C LYS A 263 5.90 -3.57 22.20
N VAL A 264 5.29 -4.35 21.32
CA VAL A 264 3.86 -4.65 21.35
C VAL A 264 3.47 -5.52 22.55
N ALA A 265 4.30 -6.54 22.88
CA ALA A 265 4.08 -7.37 24.08
C ALA A 265 4.08 -6.54 25.36
N GLY A 266 5.01 -5.58 25.49
CA GLY A 266 5.05 -4.65 26.63
C GLY A 266 3.75 -3.82 26.75
N LYS A 267 3.17 -3.41 25.62
CA LYS A 267 1.87 -2.70 25.62
C LYS A 267 0.72 -3.63 26.00
N LEU A 268 0.67 -4.84 25.44
CA LEU A 268 -0.38 -5.83 25.67
C LEU A 268 -0.38 -6.37 27.10
N ALA A 269 0.77 -6.44 27.77
CA ALA A 269 0.88 -6.87 29.17
C ALA A 269 0.05 -6.03 30.15
N GLY A 270 -0.33 -4.81 29.78
CA GLY A 270 -1.24 -3.96 30.58
C GLY A 270 -2.73 -4.28 30.43
N TYR A 271 -3.10 -5.31 29.62
CA TYR A 271 -4.49 -5.68 29.38
C TYR A 271 -4.75 -7.15 29.75
N PRO A 272 -5.94 -7.50 30.25
CA PRO A 272 -6.29 -8.85 30.67
C PRO A 272 -6.65 -9.72 29.45
N VAL A 273 -5.71 -9.91 28.52
CA VAL A 273 -5.90 -10.71 27.31
C VAL A 273 -4.72 -11.67 27.13
N ALA A 274 -5.01 -12.88 26.73
CA ALA A 274 -3.99 -13.79 26.24
C ALA A 274 -3.76 -13.52 24.74
N PHE A 275 -2.50 -13.51 24.31
CA PHE A 275 -2.15 -13.25 22.93
C PHE A 275 -0.97 -14.09 22.46
N GLU A 276 -0.89 -14.27 21.14
CA GLU A 276 0.19 -14.97 20.47
C GLU A 276 0.56 -14.22 19.19
N PHE A 277 1.85 -13.98 18.96
CA PHE A 277 2.35 -13.50 17.67
C PHE A 277 2.47 -14.68 16.71
N ALA A 278 1.38 -14.96 16.01
CA ALA A 278 1.32 -16.08 15.07
C ALA A 278 2.29 -15.87 13.88
N PHE A 279 2.42 -14.62 13.42
CA PHE A 279 3.33 -14.28 12.33
C PHE A 279 3.89 -12.86 12.50
N GLY A 280 5.09 -12.64 11.95
CA GLY A 280 5.69 -11.32 11.86
C GLY A 280 6.56 -11.22 10.62
N ARG A 281 6.52 -10.08 9.92
CA ARG A 281 7.23 -9.88 8.65
C ARG A 281 7.64 -8.44 8.42
N VAL A 282 8.71 -8.26 7.68
CA VAL A 282 9.06 -6.97 7.08
C VAL A 282 8.21 -6.81 5.82
N VAL A 283 7.37 -5.77 5.79
CA VAL A 283 6.52 -5.45 4.64
C VAL A 283 7.34 -4.75 3.56
N ARG A 284 8.15 -3.77 3.97
CA ARG A 284 9.04 -3.02 3.06
C ARG A 284 10.07 -2.19 3.82
N HIS A 285 11.11 -1.79 3.11
CA HIS A 285 12.00 -0.72 3.55
C HIS A 285 11.36 0.64 3.27
N THR A 286 11.48 1.59 4.20
CA THR A 286 10.92 2.94 4.08
C THR A 286 11.99 4.02 4.03
N GLY A 287 13.21 3.68 4.44
CA GLY A 287 14.42 4.50 4.41
C GLY A 287 15.64 3.68 4.79
N PRO A 288 16.84 4.29 4.86
CA PRO A 288 18.03 3.63 5.40
C PRO A 288 17.75 3.14 6.83
N HIS A 289 17.87 1.83 7.06
CA HIS A 289 17.62 1.18 8.36
C HIS A 289 16.20 1.37 8.93
N TRP A 290 15.24 1.87 8.14
CA TRP A 290 13.83 2.00 8.52
C TRP A 290 12.96 0.98 7.79
N TYR A 291 12.15 0.29 8.54
CA TYR A 291 11.33 -0.82 8.05
C TYR A 291 9.87 -0.63 8.43
N GLN A 292 8.97 -0.98 7.53
CA GLN A 292 7.58 -1.25 7.87
C GLN A 292 7.45 -2.72 8.22
N VAL A 293 7.00 -2.99 9.45
CA VAL A 293 6.81 -4.34 9.99
C VAL A 293 5.32 -4.59 10.16
N ALA A 294 4.88 -5.82 9.89
CA ALA A 294 3.54 -6.28 10.22
C ALA A 294 3.62 -7.44 11.22
N LEU A 295 2.72 -7.44 12.19
CA LEU A 295 2.49 -8.55 13.13
C LEU A 295 1.04 -9.02 13.00
N ASP A 296 0.86 -10.33 12.86
CA ASP A 296 -0.44 -10.98 12.94
C ASP A 296 -0.57 -11.55 14.35
N ILE A 297 -1.46 -10.96 15.17
CA ILE A 297 -1.62 -11.23 16.59
C ILE A 297 -2.94 -11.97 16.78
N ALA A 298 -2.88 -13.20 17.24
CA ALA A 298 -4.03 -13.93 17.72
C ALA A 298 -4.32 -13.53 19.17
N VAL A 299 -5.50 -12.98 19.43
CA VAL A 299 -5.97 -12.59 20.76
C VAL A 299 -7.01 -13.62 21.21
N LYS A 300 -6.85 -14.14 22.42
CA LYS A 300 -7.75 -15.11 23.06
C LYS A 300 -8.40 -14.45 24.28
N SER A 301 -9.63 -14.85 24.56
CA SER A 301 -10.34 -14.44 25.79
C SER A 301 -9.70 -15.05 27.03
#